data_f1da89ea63181f7b25e49248d1f648f0
#
_entry.id   f1da89ea63181f7b25e49248d1f648f0
#
_cell.length_a   1.000
_cell.length_b   1.000
_cell.length_c   1.000
_cell.angle_alpha   90.00
_cell.angle_beta   90.00
_cell.angle_gamma   90.00
#
_symmetry.space_group_name_H-M   'P 1'
#
loop_
_entity.id
_entity.type
_entity.pdbx_description
1 polymer ?
#
loop_
_entity_poly.entity_id
_entity_poly.type
_entity_poly.pdbx_seq_one_letter_code
_entity_poly.pdbx_strand_id
1 'polypeptide(L)'
;MYTNIIVILRWIARYWYPGLPYETLSSLISYWTSLIQKWYKENGAISTIKRIKAIRLTTTRYICGQPLLVNHDRLAVTKDGFPICLIPFKELVDSKLPQALRFTLTCLGVSRAFTFPGVINFDSITSKSTATIGKIDDNFVKIFVKDFCKNYDPLSNRPSPFISFLSMKAGPIIGPAILSAHISAARFTGQNLWGLAHIGGDKFMEWVKELKSSIKINEINLLSSFSKGWKATDPRIGNRKFLRIDDPESKVRIVGCYDYISQLALTPYSEWAFNSLKINFPKDRTFTQDPVITDKMDSECYHSLDLSAATDRFPISLQVQFLSEVAGPGFAGAWKNLMVAEPFLAQYWV
;
A
#
# COMPACT_ATOMS: atom_id res chain seq x y z
N MET A 1 2.21 -3.82 -27.67
CA MET A 1 2.66 -3.13 -26.43
C MET A 1 3.94 -2.31 -26.67
N TYR A 2 5.05 -2.89 -27.13
CA TYR A 2 6.34 -2.18 -27.30
C TYR A 2 6.30 -1.02 -28.28
N THR A 3 5.59 -1.16 -29.40
CA THR A 3 5.44 -0.10 -30.41
C THR A 3 4.85 1.18 -29.79
N ASN A 4 3.86 1.04 -28.93
CA ASN A 4 3.23 2.18 -28.26
C ASN A 4 4.20 2.88 -27.28
N ILE A 5 5.05 2.13 -26.59
CA ILE A 5 6.04 2.69 -25.65
C ILE A 5 7.07 3.53 -26.39
N ILE A 6 7.58 3.04 -27.51
CA ILE A 6 8.54 3.80 -28.36
C ILE A 6 7.91 5.11 -28.80
N VAL A 7 6.68 5.07 -29.30
CA VAL A 7 5.94 6.26 -29.73
C VAL A 7 5.75 7.25 -28.58
N ILE A 8 5.33 6.78 -27.42
CA ILE A 8 5.13 7.62 -26.23
C ILE A 8 6.44 8.25 -25.79
N LEU A 9 7.52 7.48 -25.68
CA LEU A 9 8.83 8.02 -25.27
C LEU A 9 9.37 9.05 -26.27
N ARG A 10 9.21 8.83 -27.58
CA ARG A 10 9.60 9.79 -28.61
C ARG A 10 8.76 11.07 -28.55
N TRP A 11 7.46 10.94 -28.28
CA TRP A 11 6.59 12.09 -28.07
C TRP A 11 7.02 12.88 -26.84
N ILE A 12 7.27 12.20 -25.69
CA ILE A 12 7.80 12.83 -24.49
C ILE A 12 9.13 13.51 -24.78
N ALA A 13 10.07 12.85 -25.45
CA ALA A 13 11.37 13.42 -25.79
C ALA A 13 11.23 14.73 -26.59
N ARG A 14 10.32 14.78 -27.55
CA ARG A 14 10.11 15.93 -28.40
C ARG A 14 9.51 17.13 -27.70
N TYR A 15 8.51 16.90 -26.84
CA TYR A 15 7.72 17.98 -26.25
C TYR A 15 8.14 18.39 -24.84
N TRP A 16 8.73 17.48 -24.10
CA TRP A 16 9.10 17.74 -22.69
C TRP A 16 10.59 18.06 -22.49
N TYR A 17 11.41 17.75 -23.48
CA TYR A 17 12.86 17.98 -23.44
C TYR A 17 13.36 18.77 -24.66
N PRO A 18 12.78 19.95 -24.97
CA PRO A 18 13.10 20.69 -26.19
C PRO A 18 14.53 21.24 -26.21
N GLY A 19 15.18 21.32 -25.07
CA GLY A 19 16.59 21.79 -24.95
C GLY A 19 17.63 20.71 -25.27
N LEU A 20 17.22 19.47 -25.60
CA LEU A 20 18.11 18.39 -25.95
C LEU A 20 17.93 17.99 -27.43
N PRO A 21 19.01 17.57 -28.15
CA PRO A 21 18.92 17.16 -29.54
C PRO A 21 18.01 15.97 -29.73
N TYR A 22 16.89 16.15 -30.42
CA TYR A 22 15.86 15.11 -30.58
C TYR A 22 16.41 13.81 -31.23
N GLU A 23 17.29 13.94 -32.21
CA GLU A 23 17.86 12.78 -32.92
C GLU A 23 18.66 11.90 -31.94
N THR A 24 19.45 12.51 -31.06
CA THR A 24 20.18 11.80 -30.01
C THR A 24 19.21 11.10 -29.07
N LEU A 25 18.17 11.80 -28.59
CA LEU A 25 17.15 11.21 -27.69
C LEU A 25 16.42 10.04 -28.38
N SER A 26 16.04 10.20 -29.63
CA SER A 26 15.36 9.16 -30.41
C SER A 26 16.23 7.92 -30.61
N SER A 27 17.54 8.11 -30.85
CA SER A 27 18.50 7.01 -30.93
C SER A 27 18.62 6.26 -29.61
N LEU A 28 18.76 6.98 -28.50
CA LEU A 28 18.82 6.38 -27.16
C LEU A 28 17.53 5.62 -26.79
N ILE A 29 16.37 6.12 -27.15
CA ILE A 29 15.09 5.44 -26.98
C ILE A 29 15.08 4.12 -27.77
N SER A 30 15.50 4.16 -29.03
CA SER A 30 15.56 2.98 -29.88
C SER A 30 16.53 1.92 -29.33
N TYR A 31 17.68 2.34 -28.89
CA TYR A 31 18.64 1.47 -28.22
C TYR A 31 18.06 0.82 -26.95
N TRP A 32 17.50 1.64 -26.04
CA TRP A 32 16.93 1.17 -24.78
C TRP A 32 15.78 0.18 -24.98
N THR A 33 14.88 0.51 -25.89
CA THR A 33 13.72 -0.36 -26.19
C THR A 33 14.15 -1.67 -26.86
N SER A 34 15.19 -1.67 -27.69
CA SER A 34 15.73 -2.89 -28.29
C SER A 34 16.34 -3.83 -27.22
N LEU A 35 17.04 -3.28 -26.22
CA LEU A 35 17.53 -4.05 -25.08
C LEU A 35 16.42 -4.69 -24.28
N ILE A 36 15.36 -3.92 -23.96
CA ILE A 36 14.19 -4.43 -23.24
C ILE A 36 13.53 -5.57 -24.03
N GLN A 37 13.35 -5.40 -25.35
CA GLN A 37 12.79 -6.43 -26.21
C GLN A 37 13.63 -7.71 -26.21
N LYS A 38 14.95 -7.57 -26.30
CA LYS A 38 15.89 -8.69 -26.23
C LYS A 38 15.74 -9.46 -24.91
N TRP A 39 15.80 -8.76 -23.77
CA TRP A 39 15.69 -9.40 -22.47
C TRP A 39 14.31 -10.04 -22.25
N TYR A 40 13.26 -9.41 -22.76
CA TYR A 40 11.92 -9.98 -22.66
C TYR A 40 11.79 -11.30 -23.43
N LYS A 41 12.36 -11.36 -24.64
CA LYS A 41 12.37 -12.59 -25.45
C LYS A 41 13.19 -13.70 -24.80
N GLU A 42 14.34 -13.35 -24.22
CA GLU A 42 15.28 -14.32 -23.66
C GLU A 42 14.90 -14.80 -22.27
N ASN A 43 14.37 -13.91 -21.41
CA ASN A 43 14.24 -14.17 -19.98
C ASN A 43 12.83 -13.95 -19.43
N GLY A 44 11.88 -13.54 -20.26
CA GLY A 44 10.50 -13.27 -19.88
C GLY A 44 10.29 -11.95 -19.11
N ALA A 45 9.04 -11.66 -18.80
CA ALA A 45 8.61 -10.38 -18.23
C ALA A 45 9.22 -10.07 -16.86
N ILE A 46 9.10 -11.00 -15.93
CA ILE A 46 9.52 -10.80 -14.53
C ILE A 46 11.01 -10.52 -14.42
N SER A 47 11.83 -11.30 -15.13
CA SER A 47 13.29 -11.12 -15.16
C SER A 47 13.68 -9.78 -15.79
N THR A 48 13.02 -9.39 -16.88
CA THR A 48 13.24 -8.10 -17.53
C THR A 48 12.93 -6.93 -16.59
N ILE A 49 11.82 -6.97 -15.89
CA ILE A 49 11.44 -5.93 -14.94
C ILE A 49 12.46 -5.84 -13.79
N LYS A 50 12.88 -6.97 -13.22
CA LYS A 50 13.91 -6.99 -12.18
C LYS A 50 15.19 -6.34 -12.67
N ARG A 51 15.62 -6.67 -13.89
CA ARG A 51 16.81 -6.09 -14.51
C ARG A 51 16.69 -4.57 -14.71
N ILE A 52 15.57 -4.09 -15.23
CA ILE A 52 15.32 -2.64 -15.39
C ILE A 52 15.34 -1.94 -14.01
N LYS A 53 14.78 -2.53 -12.98
CA LYS A 53 14.83 -1.99 -11.61
C LYS A 53 16.24 -1.88 -11.08
N ALA A 54 17.07 -2.92 -11.27
CA ALA A 54 18.47 -2.90 -10.87
C ALA A 54 19.26 -1.82 -11.62
N ILE A 55 19.05 -1.68 -12.93
CA ILE A 55 19.68 -0.64 -13.75
C ILE A 55 19.26 0.75 -13.26
N ARG A 56 17.96 0.98 -13.02
CA ARG A 56 17.45 2.25 -12.52
C ARG A 56 18.08 2.62 -11.16
N LEU A 57 18.11 1.67 -10.21
CA LEU A 57 18.72 1.89 -8.90
C LEU A 57 20.21 2.26 -9.03
N THR A 58 20.97 1.47 -9.78
CA THR A 58 22.40 1.70 -9.98
C THR A 58 22.67 3.04 -10.64
N THR A 59 21.88 3.40 -11.67
CA THR A 59 22.00 4.72 -12.33
C THR A 59 21.64 5.86 -11.38
N THR A 60 20.59 5.72 -10.58
CA THR A 60 20.21 6.75 -9.60
C THR A 60 21.30 6.96 -8.57
N ARG A 61 21.90 5.89 -8.05
CA ARG A 61 23.02 6.00 -7.11
C ARG A 61 24.26 6.64 -7.74
N TYR A 62 24.55 6.34 -8.99
CA TYR A 62 25.61 6.98 -9.74
C TYR A 62 25.36 8.51 -9.85
N ILE A 63 24.15 8.91 -10.25
CA ILE A 63 23.75 10.32 -10.34
C ILE A 63 23.89 11.04 -8.99
N CYS A 64 23.57 10.38 -7.89
CA CYS A 64 23.68 10.91 -6.53
C CYS A 64 25.11 10.90 -5.96
N GLY A 65 26.11 10.49 -6.72
CA GLY A 65 27.50 10.43 -6.25
C GLY A 65 27.79 9.29 -5.26
N GLN A 66 26.92 8.30 -5.19
CA GLN A 66 27.05 7.11 -4.34
C GLN A 66 26.99 5.81 -5.17
N PRO A 67 27.88 5.62 -6.14
CA PRO A 67 27.82 4.52 -7.06
C PRO A 67 28.01 3.17 -6.37
N LEU A 68 27.40 2.13 -6.93
CA LEU A 68 27.65 0.75 -6.55
C LEU A 68 28.86 0.25 -7.35
N LEU A 69 29.99 0.05 -6.66
CA LEU A 69 31.23 -0.39 -7.28
C LEU A 69 31.33 -1.90 -7.47
N VAL A 70 30.37 -2.64 -6.91
CA VAL A 70 30.27 -4.10 -7.04
C VAL A 70 29.02 -4.47 -7.84
N ASN A 71 29.11 -5.59 -8.56
CA ASN A 71 27.96 -6.10 -9.29
C ASN A 71 26.82 -6.44 -8.33
N HIS A 72 25.72 -5.71 -8.45
CA HIS A 72 24.49 -5.96 -7.71
C HIS A 72 23.44 -6.52 -8.66
N ASP A 73 22.69 -7.52 -8.24
CA ASP A 73 21.67 -8.19 -9.07
C ASP A 73 22.20 -8.67 -10.45
N ARG A 74 23.45 -9.13 -10.50
CA ARG A 74 24.13 -9.57 -11.73
C ARG A 74 24.22 -8.49 -12.81
N LEU A 75 24.21 -7.23 -12.43
CA LEU A 75 24.38 -6.10 -13.31
C LEU A 75 25.86 -5.67 -13.38
N ALA A 76 26.45 -5.78 -14.54
CA ALA A 76 27.82 -5.33 -14.74
C ALA A 76 27.89 -3.80 -14.75
N VAL A 77 28.88 -3.26 -14.03
CA VAL A 77 29.14 -1.82 -13.91
C VAL A 77 30.55 -1.47 -14.34
N THR A 78 30.74 -0.23 -14.76
CA THR A 78 32.07 0.34 -15.06
C THR A 78 32.85 0.57 -13.77
N LYS A 79 34.15 0.92 -13.87
CA LYS A 79 34.99 1.21 -12.70
C LYS A 79 34.43 2.34 -11.80
N ASP A 80 33.73 3.27 -12.39
CA ASP A 80 33.07 4.38 -11.71
C ASP A 80 31.61 4.05 -11.28
N GLY A 81 31.15 2.80 -11.46
CA GLY A 81 29.86 2.31 -10.98
C GLY A 81 28.68 2.61 -11.90
N PHE A 82 28.91 3.00 -13.15
CA PHE A 82 27.83 3.18 -14.13
C PHE A 82 27.44 1.86 -14.80
N PRO A 83 26.14 1.57 -15.07
CA PRO A 83 25.73 0.33 -15.74
C PRO A 83 26.29 0.19 -17.14
N ILE A 84 27.04 -0.88 -17.43
CA ILE A 84 27.67 -1.10 -18.76
C ILE A 84 26.63 -1.10 -19.88
N CYS A 85 25.46 -1.69 -19.64
CA CYS A 85 24.38 -1.71 -20.63
C CYS A 85 23.79 -0.35 -20.95
N LEU A 86 24.13 0.71 -20.21
CA LEU A 86 23.68 2.08 -20.44
C LEU A 86 24.79 3.02 -20.91
N ILE A 87 25.93 2.51 -21.33
CA ILE A 87 27.04 3.36 -21.81
C ILE A 87 26.59 4.43 -22.82
N PRO A 88 25.69 4.17 -23.78
CA PRO A 88 25.20 5.21 -24.69
C PRO A 88 24.51 6.39 -23.98
N PHE A 89 23.99 6.21 -22.76
CA PHE A 89 23.40 7.28 -21.95
C PHE A 89 24.41 8.03 -21.07
N LYS A 90 25.65 7.52 -20.97
CA LYS A 90 26.62 8.01 -20.00
C LYS A 90 26.96 9.47 -20.19
N GLU A 91 27.24 9.88 -21.39
CA GLU A 91 27.54 11.28 -21.73
C GLU A 91 26.39 12.22 -21.31
N LEU A 92 25.16 11.80 -21.58
CA LEU A 92 23.97 12.56 -21.20
C LEU A 92 23.83 12.66 -19.67
N VAL A 93 24.14 11.61 -18.94
CA VAL A 93 24.09 11.60 -17.46
C VAL A 93 25.25 12.43 -16.87
N ASP A 94 26.45 12.31 -17.43
CA ASP A 94 27.65 13.00 -16.97
C ASP A 94 27.57 14.52 -17.22
N SER A 95 26.76 14.97 -18.18
CA SER A 95 26.49 16.39 -18.40
C SER A 95 25.86 17.08 -17.20
N LYS A 96 25.25 16.31 -16.28
CA LYS A 96 24.51 16.78 -15.08
C LYS A 96 23.39 17.80 -15.37
N LEU A 97 23.02 17.98 -16.63
CA LEU A 97 21.93 18.86 -17.02
C LEU A 97 20.61 18.29 -16.47
N PRO A 98 19.78 19.07 -15.77
CA PRO A 98 18.53 18.57 -15.19
C PRO A 98 17.60 17.90 -16.20
N GLN A 99 17.53 18.42 -17.42
CA GLN A 99 16.72 17.83 -18.50
C GLN A 99 17.26 16.48 -18.94
N ALA A 100 18.59 16.32 -19.06
CA ALA A 100 19.26 15.09 -19.43
C ALA A 100 19.04 13.97 -18.39
N LEU A 101 19.17 14.33 -17.10
CA LEU A 101 18.89 13.41 -16.00
C LEU A 101 17.43 12.99 -15.97
N ARG A 102 16.50 13.94 -16.09
CA ARG A 102 15.06 13.66 -16.14
C ARG A 102 14.71 12.74 -17.32
N PHE A 103 15.22 13.03 -18.50
CA PHE A 103 15.01 12.16 -19.68
C PHE A 103 15.50 10.74 -19.42
N THR A 104 16.72 10.59 -18.92
CA THR A 104 17.29 9.26 -18.61
C THR A 104 16.42 8.52 -17.61
N LEU A 105 16.03 9.17 -16.51
CA LEU A 105 15.16 8.56 -15.49
C LEU A 105 13.76 8.23 -16.04
N THR A 106 13.23 9.03 -16.96
CA THR A 106 11.98 8.73 -17.66
C THR A 106 12.10 7.45 -18.50
N CYS A 107 13.17 7.29 -19.25
CA CYS A 107 13.44 6.05 -20.00
C CYS A 107 13.56 4.84 -19.08
N LEU A 108 14.26 4.97 -17.96
CA LEU A 108 14.41 3.90 -16.97
C LEU A 108 13.13 3.61 -16.18
N GLY A 109 12.23 4.57 -16.10
CA GLY A 109 10.92 4.44 -15.47
C GLY A 109 9.89 3.68 -16.30
N VAL A 110 10.18 3.34 -17.55
CA VAL A 110 9.22 2.71 -18.49
C VAL A 110 8.67 1.37 -17.99
N SER A 111 9.41 0.65 -17.14
CA SER A 111 8.92 -0.59 -16.52
C SER A 111 7.63 -0.42 -15.72
N ARG A 112 7.35 0.79 -15.23
CA ARG A 112 6.12 1.11 -14.51
C ARG A 112 4.87 1.11 -15.40
N ALA A 113 5.07 1.20 -16.72
CA ALA A 113 3.97 1.05 -17.69
C ALA A 113 3.65 -0.41 -18.02
N PHE A 114 4.45 -1.36 -17.51
CA PHE A 114 4.21 -2.78 -17.74
C PHE A 114 3.30 -3.37 -16.66
N THR A 115 2.15 -3.84 -17.06
CA THR A 115 1.22 -4.61 -16.24
C THR A 115 1.29 -6.08 -16.65
N PHE A 116 2.05 -6.86 -15.91
CA PHE A 116 2.08 -8.31 -16.05
C PHE A 116 1.57 -8.96 -14.78
N PRO A 117 0.95 -10.14 -14.86
CA PRO A 117 0.55 -10.88 -13.67
C PRO A 117 1.77 -11.13 -12.77
N GLY A 118 1.72 -10.63 -11.56
CA GLY A 118 2.73 -10.90 -10.56
C GLY A 118 2.45 -12.21 -9.83
N VAL A 119 3.44 -12.68 -9.08
CA VAL A 119 3.31 -13.86 -8.22
C VAL A 119 2.76 -13.43 -6.86
N ILE A 120 1.71 -14.12 -6.41
CA ILE A 120 1.13 -13.93 -5.08
C ILE A 120 2.09 -14.53 -4.07
N ASN A 121 2.43 -13.76 -3.04
CA ASN A 121 3.23 -14.21 -1.92
C ASN A 121 2.59 -13.77 -0.60
N PHE A 122 2.31 -14.74 0.27
CA PHE A 122 1.77 -14.52 1.60
C PHE A 122 2.83 -14.49 2.71
N ASP A 123 4.11 -14.65 2.39
CA ASP A 123 5.17 -14.79 3.40
C ASP A 123 5.23 -13.61 4.36
N SER A 124 4.94 -12.39 3.90
CA SER A 124 4.89 -11.23 4.78
C SER A 124 3.84 -11.35 5.89
N ILE A 125 2.76 -12.08 5.63
CA ILE A 125 1.63 -12.27 6.55
C ILE A 125 1.77 -13.57 7.35
N THR A 126 2.22 -14.67 6.71
CA THR A 126 2.16 -16.02 7.28
C THR A 126 3.45 -16.52 7.89
N SER A 127 4.62 -16.04 7.43
CA SER A 127 5.89 -16.51 7.96
C SER A 127 6.13 -15.98 9.39
N LYS A 128 6.75 -16.80 10.23
CA LYS A 128 7.17 -16.36 11.57
C LYS A 128 8.17 -15.21 11.48
N SER A 129 8.12 -14.31 12.45
CA SER A 129 9.15 -13.29 12.59
C SER A 129 10.51 -13.93 12.84
N THR A 130 11.50 -13.53 12.07
CA THR A 130 12.90 -13.93 12.28
C THR A 130 13.65 -12.95 13.19
N ALA A 131 13.04 -11.82 13.52
CA ALA A 131 13.63 -10.86 14.42
C ALA A 131 13.55 -11.36 15.86
N THR A 132 14.67 -11.32 16.56
CA THR A 132 14.70 -11.44 18.03
C THR A 132 14.13 -10.15 18.59
N ILE A 133 12.82 -10.06 18.67
CA ILE A 133 12.16 -8.90 19.26
C ILE A 133 12.36 -9.07 20.77
N GLY A 134 13.24 -8.27 21.35
CA GLY A 134 13.19 -8.04 22.77
C GLY A 134 11.78 -7.56 23.13
N LYS A 135 11.21 -8.07 24.23
CA LYS A 135 9.93 -7.53 24.71
C LYS A 135 10.12 -6.03 24.93
N ILE A 136 9.33 -5.25 24.23
CA ILE A 136 9.23 -3.82 24.53
C ILE A 136 8.65 -3.74 25.94
N ASP A 137 9.36 -3.09 26.85
CA ASP A 137 8.94 -2.94 28.24
C ASP A 137 7.62 -2.18 28.29
N ASP A 138 6.65 -2.74 29.02
CA ASP A 138 5.35 -2.11 29.22
C ASP A 138 5.48 -0.70 29.82
N ASN A 139 6.46 -0.47 30.69
CA ASN A 139 6.77 0.83 31.24
C ASN A 139 7.25 1.82 30.17
N PHE A 140 8.07 1.36 29.23
CA PHE A 140 8.51 2.21 28.12
C PHE A 140 7.31 2.71 27.29
N VAL A 141 6.37 1.82 26.96
CA VAL A 141 5.17 2.22 26.21
C VAL A 141 4.33 3.22 26.99
N LYS A 142 4.12 2.98 28.30
CA LYS A 142 3.37 3.91 29.17
C LYS A 142 4.02 5.29 29.25
N ILE A 143 5.33 5.33 29.46
CA ILE A 143 6.08 6.59 29.54
C ILE A 143 6.00 7.32 28.20
N PHE A 144 6.23 6.60 27.11
CA PHE A 144 6.14 7.15 25.74
C PHE A 144 4.77 7.74 25.46
N VAL A 145 3.69 7.00 25.72
CA VAL A 145 2.33 7.47 25.47
C VAL A 145 1.98 8.67 26.36
N LYS A 146 2.38 8.64 27.63
CA LYS A 146 2.16 9.77 28.54
C LYS A 146 2.84 11.06 28.05
N ASP A 147 4.07 10.92 27.58
CA ASP A 147 4.83 12.05 27.06
C ASP A 147 4.27 12.53 25.71
N PHE A 148 3.89 11.60 24.86
CA PHE A 148 3.19 11.86 23.60
C PHE A 148 1.88 12.63 23.85
N CYS A 149 1.03 12.17 24.77
CA CYS A 149 -0.23 12.81 25.09
C CYS A 149 -0.08 14.22 25.68
N LYS A 150 0.99 14.48 26.42
CA LYS A 150 1.29 15.84 26.91
C LYS A 150 1.53 16.84 25.79
N ASN A 151 2.21 16.39 24.74
CA ASN A 151 2.65 17.26 23.65
C ASN A 151 1.62 17.39 22.54
N TYR A 152 0.77 16.38 22.33
CA TYR A 152 -0.06 16.26 21.15
C TYR A 152 -1.56 16.05 21.41
N ASP A 153 -1.97 16.00 22.69
CA ASP A 153 -3.35 15.79 23.14
C ASP A 153 -4.23 14.96 22.16
N PRO A 154 -3.89 13.69 21.89
CA PRO A 154 -4.58 12.86 20.93
C PRO A 154 -6.01 12.51 21.38
N LEU A 155 -6.38 12.87 22.61
CA LEU A 155 -7.66 12.52 23.23
C LEU A 155 -8.68 13.64 23.17
N SER A 156 -8.26 14.86 22.87
CA SER A 156 -9.20 15.94 22.62
C SER A 156 -10.03 15.62 21.39
N ASN A 157 -11.35 15.76 21.51
CA ASN A 157 -12.28 15.51 20.42
C ASN A 157 -12.37 14.05 19.94
N ARG A 158 -12.44 13.08 20.85
CA ARG A 158 -12.82 11.71 20.46
C ARG A 158 -14.04 11.76 19.54
N PRO A 159 -13.99 11.06 18.42
CA PRO A 159 -15.10 11.04 17.50
C PRO A 159 -16.31 10.41 18.20
N SER A 160 -17.45 11.04 18.09
CA SER A 160 -18.69 10.34 18.40
C SER A 160 -18.90 9.28 17.34
N PRO A 161 -19.03 8.01 17.71
CA PRO A 161 -19.32 6.96 16.74
C PRO A 161 -20.63 7.35 16.05
N PHE A 162 -20.55 7.51 14.76
CA PHE A 162 -21.72 7.91 14.00
C PHE A 162 -21.87 7.11 12.72
N ILE A 163 -23.12 6.89 12.39
CA ILE A 163 -23.55 6.17 11.23
C ILE A 163 -23.66 7.11 10.07
N SER A 164 -23.12 6.72 8.99
CA SER A 164 -23.44 7.37 7.76
C SER A 164 -24.07 6.41 6.75
N PHE A 165 -24.30 6.91 5.58
CA PHE A 165 -24.98 6.22 4.51
C PHE A 165 -24.23 5.00 4.01
N LEU A 166 -24.98 4.00 3.55
CA LEU A 166 -24.44 2.86 2.84
C LEU A 166 -23.74 3.32 1.55
N SER A 167 -22.48 2.96 1.43
CA SER A 167 -21.63 3.40 0.34
C SER A 167 -21.87 2.60 -0.95
N MET A 168 -21.64 3.23 -2.10
CA MET A 168 -21.55 2.54 -3.39
C MET A 168 -20.19 1.84 -3.61
N LYS A 169 -19.25 1.98 -2.69
CA LYS A 169 -17.97 1.28 -2.76
C LYS A 169 -18.18 -0.22 -2.61
N ALA A 170 -17.31 -1.00 -3.26
CA ALA A 170 -17.36 -2.46 -3.19
C ALA A 170 -17.10 -2.96 -1.77
N GLY A 171 -17.93 -3.87 -1.31
CA GLY A 171 -17.71 -4.62 -0.08
C GLY A 171 -16.92 -5.91 -0.30
N PRO A 172 -16.52 -6.61 0.77
CA PRO A 172 -15.77 -7.86 0.64
C PRO A 172 -16.60 -9.00 0.08
N ILE A 173 -17.92 -8.97 0.23
CA ILE A 173 -18.80 -10.08 -0.14
C ILE A 173 -19.21 -9.98 -1.61
N ILE A 174 -20.08 -9.05 -1.94
CA ILE A 174 -20.68 -8.92 -3.29
C ILE A 174 -20.95 -7.47 -3.60
N GLY A 175 -20.43 -6.95 -4.71
CA GLY A 175 -20.80 -5.65 -5.25
C GLY A 175 -20.70 -4.46 -4.27
N PRO A 176 -21.48 -3.41 -4.47
CA PRO A 176 -21.46 -2.23 -3.62
C PRO A 176 -22.04 -2.52 -2.23
N ALA A 177 -21.55 -1.78 -1.23
CA ALA A 177 -21.94 -1.95 0.17
C ALA A 177 -23.46 -1.78 0.39
N ILE A 178 -24.10 -0.91 -0.35
CA ILE A 178 -25.57 -0.73 -0.29
C ILE A 178 -26.35 -2.04 -0.54
N LEU A 179 -25.80 -2.96 -1.33
CA LEU A 179 -26.40 -4.26 -1.61
C LEU A 179 -25.88 -5.39 -0.70
N SER A 180 -24.69 -5.25 -0.12
CA SER A 180 -24.01 -6.33 0.61
C SER A 180 -23.88 -6.10 2.12
N ALA A 181 -24.12 -4.90 2.61
CA ALA A 181 -24.03 -4.58 4.05
C ALA A 181 -24.99 -5.41 4.91
N HIS A 182 -26.18 -5.68 4.42
CA HIS A 182 -27.17 -6.51 5.07
C HIS A 182 -26.70 -7.95 5.25
N ILE A 183 -26.07 -8.52 4.22
CA ILE A 183 -25.50 -9.85 4.27
C ILE A 183 -24.38 -9.89 5.30
N SER A 184 -23.55 -8.87 5.32
CA SER A 184 -22.49 -8.70 6.33
C SER A 184 -23.12 -8.66 7.73
N ALA A 185 -24.13 -7.83 7.96
CA ALA A 185 -24.82 -7.71 9.24
C ALA A 185 -25.45 -9.03 9.70
N ALA A 186 -26.10 -9.78 8.80
CA ALA A 186 -26.73 -11.06 9.12
C ALA A 186 -25.76 -12.14 9.61
N ARG A 187 -24.48 -12.04 9.20
CA ARG A 187 -23.44 -13.01 9.54
C ARG A 187 -22.69 -12.72 10.83
N PHE A 188 -22.89 -11.57 11.45
CA PHE A 188 -22.23 -11.25 12.71
C PHE A 188 -22.72 -12.16 13.84
N THR A 189 -21.74 -12.76 14.51
CA THR A 189 -21.93 -13.60 15.71
C THR A 189 -21.71 -12.80 16.99
N GLY A 190 -22.02 -13.39 18.15
CA GLY A 190 -21.97 -12.71 19.44
C GLY A 190 -20.62 -12.06 19.78
N GLN A 191 -19.50 -12.69 19.44
CA GLN A 191 -18.17 -12.14 19.71
C GLN A 191 -17.88 -10.87 18.91
N ASN A 192 -18.29 -10.84 17.66
CA ASN A 192 -18.11 -9.67 16.80
C ASN A 192 -19.04 -8.52 17.19
N LEU A 193 -20.24 -8.84 17.63
CA LEU A 193 -21.20 -7.85 18.12
C LEU A 193 -20.71 -7.11 19.36
N TRP A 194 -19.99 -7.80 20.26
CA TRP A 194 -19.40 -7.14 21.44
C TRP A 194 -18.36 -6.07 21.05
N GLY A 195 -17.44 -6.41 20.15
CA GLY A 195 -16.44 -5.46 19.66
C GLY A 195 -17.08 -4.26 18.97
N LEU A 196 -18.10 -4.51 18.14
CA LEU A 196 -18.86 -3.46 17.46
C LEU A 196 -19.62 -2.55 18.43
N ALA A 197 -20.27 -3.14 19.45
CA ALA A 197 -21.01 -2.37 20.46
C ALA A 197 -20.08 -1.42 21.24
N HIS A 198 -18.90 -1.92 21.60
CA HIS A 198 -17.94 -1.13 22.36
C HIS A 198 -17.31 0.02 21.55
N ILE A 199 -17.09 -0.19 20.26
CA ILE A 199 -16.50 0.82 19.36
C ILE A 199 -17.58 1.74 18.78
N GLY A 200 -18.66 1.17 18.26
CA GLY A 200 -19.71 1.92 17.58
C GLY A 200 -20.73 2.59 18.50
N GLY A 201 -20.89 2.08 19.71
CA GLY A 201 -21.89 2.57 20.66
C GLY A 201 -23.34 2.13 20.35
N ASP A 202 -24.26 2.53 21.21
CA ASP A 202 -25.66 2.04 21.19
C ASP A 202 -26.39 2.38 19.89
N LYS A 203 -26.32 3.62 19.43
CA LYS A 203 -26.96 4.06 18.19
C LYS A 203 -26.47 3.29 16.96
N PHE A 204 -25.17 3.00 16.91
CA PHE A 204 -24.62 2.17 15.84
C PHE A 204 -25.15 0.74 15.91
N MET A 205 -25.25 0.19 17.11
CA MET A 205 -25.78 -1.16 17.32
C MET A 205 -27.27 -1.28 17.02
N GLU A 206 -28.08 -0.26 17.32
CA GLU A 206 -29.47 -0.19 16.90
C GLU A 206 -29.60 -0.26 15.39
N TRP A 207 -28.83 0.56 14.68
CA TRP A 207 -28.77 0.52 13.21
C TRP A 207 -28.32 -0.84 12.66
N VAL A 208 -27.30 -1.49 13.26
CA VAL A 208 -26.88 -2.85 12.86
C VAL A 208 -27.98 -3.87 13.07
N LYS A 209 -28.73 -3.77 14.18
CA LYS A 209 -29.90 -4.62 14.46
C LYS A 209 -31.01 -4.41 13.44
N GLU A 210 -31.32 -3.17 13.09
CA GLU A 210 -32.31 -2.84 12.04
C GLU A 210 -31.88 -3.43 10.69
N LEU A 211 -30.61 -3.26 10.28
CA LEU A 211 -30.08 -3.88 9.09
C LEU A 211 -30.22 -5.41 9.13
N LYS A 212 -29.95 -6.03 10.27
CA LYS A 212 -30.04 -7.48 10.43
C LYS A 212 -31.49 -7.97 10.37
N SER A 213 -32.43 -7.19 10.87
CA SER A 213 -33.86 -7.53 10.90
C SER A 213 -34.58 -7.21 9.60
N SER A 214 -34.10 -6.25 8.82
CA SER A 214 -34.76 -5.73 7.62
C SER A 214 -34.78 -6.74 6.45
N ILE A 215 -33.95 -7.77 6.48
CA ILE A 215 -33.88 -8.74 5.40
C ILE A 215 -34.19 -10.15 5.91
N LYS A 216 -35.25 -10.75 5.36
CA LYS A 216 -35.52 -12.16 5.50
C LYS A 216 -34.48 -12.96 4.71
N ILE A 217 -34.11 -14.16 5.21
CA ILE A 217 -33.11 -15.05 4.58
C ILE A 217 -33.42 -15.32 3.10
N ASN A 218 -34.72 -15.36 2.75
CA ASN A 218 -35.15 -15.57 1.37
C ASN A 218 -34.82 -14.40 0.44
N GLU A 219 -34.87 -13.16 0.94
CA GLU A 219 -34.50 -11.96 0.19
C GLU A 219 -33.00 -11.86 -0.02
N ILE A 220 -32.22 -12.31 0.96
CA ILE A 220 -30.75 -12.43 0.84
C ILE A 220 -30.40 -13.42 -0.27
N ASN A 221 -31.11 -14.55 -0.34
CA ASN A 221 -30.90 -15.54 -1.39
C ASN A 221 -31.31 -15.02 -2.78
N LEU A 222 -32.37 -14.22 -2.86
CA LEU A 222 -32.80 -13.59 -4.10
C LEU A 222 -31.73 -12.56 -4.61
N LEU A 223 -31.26 -11.70 -3.73
CA LEU A 223 -30.19 -10.73 -4.06
C LEU A 223 -28.91 -11.43 -4.46
N SER A 224 -28.58 -12.57 -3.85
CA SER A 224 -27.40 -13.35 -4.19
C SER A 224 -27.52 -14.05 -5.56
N SER A 225 -28.74 -14.35 -6.01
CA SER A 225 -28.95 -14.96 -7.32
C SER A 225 -28.71 -14.00 -8.48
N PHE A 226 -28.85 -12.69 -8.28
CA PHE A 226 -28.45 -11.67 -9.26
C PHE A 226 -26.94 -11.49 -9.41
N SER A 227 -26.13 -12.04 -8.52
CA SER A 227 -24.69 -11.90 -8.52
C SER A 227 -23.96 -13.24 -8.78
N LYS A 228 -24.15 -13.79 -9.97
CA LYS A 228 -23.38 -14.94 -10.50
C LYS A 228 -23.33 -16.19 -9.60
N GLY A 229 -24.46 -16.60 -9.04
CA GLY A 229 -24.58 -17.90 -8.37
C GLY A 229 -24.08 -17.98 -6.92
N TRP A 230 -23.90 -16.88 -6.28
CA TRP A 230 -23.49 -16.81 -4.87
C TRP A 230 -24.70 -16.99 -3.95
N LYS A 231 -24.64 -17.95 -3.06
CA LYS A 231 -25.64 -18.06 -1.99
C LYS A 231 -25.12 -17.37 -0.73
N ALA A 232 -25.87 -16.45 -0.18
CA ALA A 232 -25.52 -15.73 1.06
C ALA A 232 -25.26 -16.67 2.25
N THR A 233 -25.81 -17.87 2.19
CA THR A 233 -25.66 -18.95 3.18
C THR A 233 -24.43 -19.84 2.90
N ASP A 234 -23.68 -19.63 1.83
CA ASP A 234 -22.49 -20.44 1.55
C ASP A 234 -21.43 -20.18 2.65
N PRO A 235 -21.06 -21.20 3.44
CA PRO A 235 -20.09 -21.07 4.50
C PRO A 235 -18.68 -20.71 3.98
N ARG A 236 -18.43 -20.92 2.69
CA ARG A 236 -17.17 -20.54 2.04
C ARG A 236 -17.05 -19.05 1.79
N ILE A 237 -18.13 -18.29 1.95
CA ILE A 237 -18.15 -16.85 1.80
C ILE A 237 -18.02 -16.24 3.18
N GLY A 238 -16.82 -15.78 3.56
CA GLY A 238 -16.60 -15.04 4.80
C GLY A 238 -16.92 -13.55 4.66
N ASN A 239 -17.06 -12.89 5.80
CA ASN A 239 -17.25 -11.44 5.85
C ASN A 239 -15.98 -10.67 5.46
N ARG A 240 -14.83 -11.33 5.42
CA ARG A 240 -13.52 -10.74 5.17
C ARG A 240 -12.78 -11.53 4.10
N LYS A 241 -12.07 -10.84 3.23
CA LYS A 241 -11.26 -11.50 2.20
C LYS A 241 -9.97 -10.76 1.94
N PHE A 242 -8.99 -11.49 1.45
CA PHE A 242 -7.84 -10.86 0.84
C PHE A 242 -8.17 -10.38 -0.58
N LEU A 243 -7.77 -9.17 -0.89
CA LEU A 243 -7.83 -8.60 -2.23
C LEU A 243 -6.43 -8.60 -2.83
N ARG A 244 -6.37 -9.04 -4.07
CA ARG A 244 -5.18 -8.90 -4.90
C ARG A 244 -5.23 -7.54 -5.58
N ILE A 245 -4.17 -6.76 -5.41
CA ILE A 245 -3.95 -5.50 -6.12
C ILE A 245 -2.69 -5.68 -6.96
N ASP A 246 -2.86 -5.65 -8.28
CA ASP A 246 -1.74 -5.69 -9.20
C ASP A 246 -1.16 -4.28 -9.37
N ASP A 247 0.02 -4.08 -8.81
CA ASP A 247 0.78 -2.84 -8.93
C ASP A 247 1.66 -2.87 -10.21
N PRO A 248 2.13 -1.72 -10.66
CA PRO A 248 3.13 -1.64 -11.71
C PRO A 248 4.34 -2.54 -11.44
N GLU A 249 5.02 -2.93 -12.51
CA GLU A 249 6.24 -3.74 -12.44
C GLU A 249 6.01 -5.15 -11.84
N SER A 250 4.85 -5.75 -12.12
CA SER A 250 4.46 -7.10 -11.66
C SER A 250 4.48 -7.30 -10.14
N LYS A 251 4.37 -6.22 -9.38
CA LYS A 251 4.22 -6.31 -7.94
C LYS A 251 2.77 -6.64 -7.61
N VAL A 252 2.57 -7.62 -6.75
CA VAL A 252 1.26 -7.95 -6.20
C VAL A 252 1.24 -7.52 -4.75
N ARG A 253 0.22 -6.75 -4.38
CA ARG A 253 -0.10 -6.47 -2.98
C ARG A 253 -1.30 -7.29 -2.57
N ILE A 254 -1.24 -7.81 -1.38
CA ILE A 254 -2.36 -8.49 -0.74
C ILE A 254 -2.88 -7.56 0.33
N VAL A 255 -4.15 -7.21 0.22
CA VAL A 255 -4.81 -6.30 1.17
C VAL A 255 -5.96 -7.02 1.84
N GLY A 256 -5.99 -7.00 3.16
CA GLY A 256 -7.12 -7.51 3.94
C GLY A 256 -8.31 -6.55 3.82
N CYS A 257 -9.39 -7.02 3.20
CA CYS A 257 -10.64 -6.28 3.14
C CYS A 257 -11.55 -6.75 4.26
N TYR A 258 -11.76 -5.90 5.24
CA TYR A 258 -12.69 -6.12 6.34
C TYR A 258 -14.14 -6.01 5.89
N ASP A 259 -15.03 -6.58 6.66
CA ASP A 259 -16.46 -6.40 6.46
C ASP A 259 -16.86 -4.92 6.56
N TYR A 260 -17.95 -4.59 5.89
CA TYR A 260 -18.39 -3.21 5.77
C TYR A 260 -18.77 -2.60 7.12
N ILE A 261 -19.40 -3.38 8.01
CA ILE A 261 -19.88 -2.90 9.32
C ILE A 261 -18.70 -2.55 10.22
N SER A 262 -17.69 -3.42 10.30
CA SER A 262 -16.45 -3.13 11.05
C SER A 262 -15.72 -1.90 10.51
N GLN A 263 -15.66 -1.74 9.18
CA GLN A 263 -15.05 -0.56 8.57
C GLN A 263 -15.80 0.72 8.96
N LEU A 264 -17.14 0.71 8.94
CA LEU A 264 -17.94 1.86 9.36
C LEU A 264 -17.74 2.22 10.83
N ALA A 265 -17.73 1.23 11.72
CA ALA A 265 -17.48 1.46 13.14
C ALA A 265 -16.12 2.12 13.40
N LEU A 266 -15.12 1.78 12.60
CA LEU A 266 -13.75 2.28 12.75
C LEU A 266 -13.47 3.58 11.98
N THR A 267 -14.31 3.95 11.02
CA THR A 267 -14.11 5.14 10.18
C THR A 267 -13.91 6.43 11.00
N PRO A 268 -14.76 6.76 12.00
CA PRO A 268 -14.56 7.97 12.77
C PRO A 268 -13.22 8.02 13.52
N TYR A 269 -12.76 6.87 14.00
CA TYR A 269 -11.48 6.78 14.70
C TYR A 269 -10.28 6.91 13.73
N SER A 270 -10.41 6.35 12.54
CA SER A 270 -9.42 6.51 11.49
C SER A 270 -9.29 7.98 11.07
N GLU A 271 -10.41 8.65 10.83
CA GLU A 271 -10.44 10.07 10.46
C GLU A 271 -9.87 10.96 11.59
N TRP A 272 -10.21 10.65 12.82
CA TRP A 272 -9.66 11.34 13.98
C TRP A 272 -8.14 11.16 14.09
N ALA A 273 -7.64 9.93 13.97
CA ALA A 273 -6.20 9.65 14.01
C ALA A 273 -5.45 10.40 12.89
N PHE A 274 -6.01 10.38 11.70
CA PHE A 274 -5.44 11.09 10.56
C PHE A 274 -5.44 12.62 10.75
N ASN A 275 -6.52 13.19 11.25
CA ASN A 275 -6.59 14.62 11.53
C ASN A 275 -5.60 15.02 12.63
N SER A 276 -5.45 14.19 13.65
CA SER A 276 -4.46 14.41 14.72
C SER A 276 -3.02 14.40 14.17
N LEU A 277 -2.70 13.47 13.28
CA LEU A 277 -1.40 13.45 12.60
C LEU A 277 -1.17 14.72 11.79
N LYS A 278 -2.17 15.12 11.00
CA LYS A 278 -2.07 16.31 10.15
C LYS A 278 -1.85 17.60 10.95
N ILE A 279 -2.51 17.72 12.10
CA ILE A 279 -2.42 18.93 12.95
C ILE A 279 -1.11 18.94 13.74
N ASN A 280 -0.75 17.83 14.36
CA ASN A 280 0.33 17.76 15.32
C ASN A 280 1.71 17.46 14.68
N PHE A 281 1.71 16.92 13.45
CA PHE A 281 2.93 16.53 12.75
C PHE A 281 3.01 17.18 11.37
N PRO A 282 3.33 18.49 11.28
CA PRO A 282 3.33 19.21 10.01
C PRO A 282 4.38 18.68 9.01
N LYS A 283 5.37 17.94 9.48
CA LYS A 283 6.37 17.26 8.63
C LYS A 283 5.92 15.88 8.14
N ASP A 284 4.80 15.35 8.66
CA ASP A 284 4.23 14.10 8.16
C ASP A 284 3.71 14.26 6.73
N ARG A 285 4.10 13.33 5.86
CA ARG A 285 3.73 13.32 4.44
C ARG A 285 2.87 12.12 4.06
N THR A 286 2.30 11.42 5.03
CA THR A 286 1.44 10.26 4.81
C THR A 286 0.30 10.55 3.83
N PHE A 287 -0.24 11.76 3.84
CA PHE A 287 -1.36 12.17 2.98
C PHE A 287 -0.93 12.71 1.63
N THR A 288 0.07 13.59 1.63
CA THR A 288 0.45 14.34 0.42
C THR A 288 1.40 13.55 -0.44
N GLN A 289 2.18 12.63 0.16
CA GLN A 289 3.25 11.90 -0.52
C GLN A 289 4.27 12.81 -1.22
N ASP A 290 4.28 14.10 -0.85
CA ASP A 290 5.18 15.09 -1.44
C ASP A 290 6.58 14.94 -0.85
N PRO A 291 7.63 14.99 -1.67
CA PRO A 291 8.99 15.03 -1.15
C PRO A 291 9.20 16.32 -0.37
N VAL A 292 9.80 16.20 0.81
CA VAL A 292 10.17 17.36 1.63
C VAL A 292 11.44 18.00 1.04
N ILE A 293 11.28 18.80 0.00
CA ILE A 293 12.41 19.48 -0.65
C ILE A 293 12.66 20.87 -0.04
N THR A 294 11.69 21.40 0.70
CA THR A 294 11.66 22.82 1.10
C THR A 294 12.28 23.10 2.46
N ASP A 295 12.43 22.11 3.31
CA ASP A 295 13.16 22.32 4.55
C ASP A 295 14.65 22.35 4.23
N LYS A 296 15.30 23.49 4.45
CA LYS A 296 16.76 23.59 4.43
C LYS A 296 17.30 22.50 5.34
N MET A 297 17.89 21.52 4.72
CA MET A 297 18.50 20.42 5.43
C MET A 297 19.86 20.92 5.93
N ASP A 298 19.89 21.43 7.16
CA ASP A 298 21.11 21.97 7.77
C ASP A 298 22.03 20.88 8.34
N SER A 299 21.66 19.61 8.17
CA SER A 299 22.46 18.50 8.65
C SER A 299 23.35 17.92 7.56
N GLU A 300 24.60 17.66 7.89
CA GLU A 300 25.55 16.98 6.98
C GLU A 300 25.27 15.46 6.85
N CYS A 301 24.43 14.90 7.71
CA CYS A 301 24.14 13.47 7.74
C CYS A 301 22.63 13.19 7.78
N TYR A 302 22.16 12.34 6.84
CA TYR A 302 20.77 11.91 6.74
C TYR A 302 20.67 10.40 6.85
N HIS A 303 19.74 9.94 7.68
CA HIS A 303 19.40 8.52 7.80
C HIS A 303 18.04 8.27 7.16
N SER A 304 18.03 7.58 6.01
CA SER A 304 16.80 7.17 5.35
C SER A 304 16.48 5.73 5.71
N LEU A 305 15.32 5.50 6.30
CA LEU A 305 14.85 4.18 6.72
C LEU A 305 13.60 3.82 5.94
N ASP A 306 13.58 2.59 5.40
CA ASP A 306 12.40 1.98 4.78
C ASP A 306 12.17 0.61 5.41
N LEU A 307 10.94 0.38 5.88
CA LEU A 307 10.56 -0.84 6.57
C LEU A 307 9.92 -1.83 5.61
N SER A 308 10.52 -2.98 5.44
CA SER A 308 9.95 -4.07 4.64
C SER A 308 8.70 -4.66 5.31
N ALA A 309 7.57 -4.66 4.58
CA ALA A 309 6.29 -5.20 5.05
C ALA A 309 5.85 -4.61 6.41
N ALA A 310 6.04 -3.31 6.61
CA ALA A 310 5.78 -2.64 7.87
C ALA A 310 4.36 -2.90 8.41
N THR A 311 3.34 -2.76 7.57
CA THR A 311 1.94 -2.96 7.96
C THR A 311 1.63 -4.41 8.31
N ASP A 312 2.18 -5.38 7.57
CA ASP A 312 1.93 -6.80 7.79
C ASP A 312 2.66 -7.33 9.04
N ARG A 313 3.76 -6.67 9.41
CA ARG A 313 4.68 -7.11 10.47
C ARG A 313 4.58 -6.30 11.75
N PHE A 314 3.79 -5.24 11.78
CA PHE A 314 3.66 -4.42 12.99
C PHE A 314 2.94 -5.21 14.09
N PRO A 315 3.55 -5.44 15.26
CA PRO A 315 3.00 -6.32 16.28
C PRO A 315 1.66 -5.83 16.82
N ILE A 316 0.63 -6.67 16.76
CA ILE A 316 -0.70 -6.32 17.31
C ILE A 316 -0.66 -6.08 18.82
N SER A 317 0.22 -6.76 19.55
CA SER A 317 0.42 -6.54 20.97
C SER A 317 0.85 -5.11 21.30
N LEU A 318 1.77 -4.55 20.51
CA LEU A 318 2.21 -3.17 20.66
C LEU A 318 1.09 -2.18 20.34
N GLN A 319 0.31 -2.46 19.30
CA GLN A 319 -0.86 -1.64 18.95
C GLN A 319 -1.91 -1.65 20.07
N VAL A 320 -2.17 -2.82 20.66
CA VAL A 320 -3.11 -2.96 21.79
C VAL A 320 -2.60 -2.22 23.01
N GLN A 321 -1.31 -2.31 23.32
CA GLN A 321 -0.69 -1.57 24.42
C GLN A 321 -0.85 -0.06 24.25
N PHE A 322 -0.48 0.44 23.08
CA PHE A 322 -0.63 1.87 22.74
C PHE A 322 -2.10 2.32 22.86
N LEU A 323 -3.02 1.58 22.25
CA LEU A 323 -4.45 1.89 22.32
C LEU A 323 -5.01 1.80 23.74
N SER A 324 -4.51 0.91 24.57
CA SER A 324 -4.92 0.79 25.97
C SER A 324 -4.60 2.05 26.77
N GLU A 325 -3.44 2.64 26.52
CA GLU A 325 -3.04 3.88 27.19
C GLU A 325 -3.76 5.11 26.62
N VAL A 326 -3.98 5.16 25.30
CA VAL A 326 -4.60 6.32 24.62
C VAL A 326 -6.13 6.30 24.74
N ALA A 327 -6.76 5.14 24.55
CA ALA A 327 -8.22 5.02 24.42
C ALA A 327 -8.87 4.16 25.53
N GLY A 328 -8.05 3.57 26.39
CA GLY A 328 -8.48 2.68 27.48
C GLY A 328 -8.49 1.20 27.08
N PRO A 329 -8.32 0.30 28.07
CA PRO A 329 -8.19 -1.13 27.83
C PRO A 329 -9.45 -1.77 27.20
N GLY A 330 -10.63 -1.25 27.51
CA GLY A 330 -11.89 -1.72 26.90
C GLY A 330 -11.91 -1.49 25.40
N PHE A 331 -11.57 -0.28 24.95
CA PHE A 331 -11.48 0.03 23.52
C PHE A 331 -10.40 -0.81 22.83
N ALA A 332 -9.22 -0.93 23.43
CA ALA A 332 -8.12 -1.71 22.86
C ALA A 332 -8.46 -3.20 22.71
N GLY A 333 -9.17 -3.78 23.71
CA GLY A 333 -9.67 -5.15 23.65
C GLY A 333 -10.74 -5.33 22.57
N ALA A 334 -11.67 -4.42 22.44
CA ALA A 334 -12.70 -4.42 21.42
C ALA A 334 -12.11 -4.28 20.02
N TRP A 335 -11.16 -3.35 19.84
CA TRP A 335 -10.44 -3.17 18.60
C TRP A 335 -9.67 -4.44 18.20
N LYS A 336 -8.88 -5.01 19.12
CA LYS A 336 -8.17 -6.27 18.89
C LYS A 336 -9.13 -7.36 18.43
N ASN A 337 -10.25 -7.50 19.12
CA ASN A 337 -11.26 -8.52 18.80
C ASN A 337 -11.80 -8.32 17.38
N LEU A 338 -12.15 -7.09 17.00
CA LEU A 338 -12.57 -6.81 15.62
C LEU A 338 -11.48 -7.13 14.60
N MET A 339 -10.20 -6.88 14.91
CA MET A 339 -9.12 -7.14 13.96
C MET A 339 -8.90 -8.65 13.71
N VAL A 340 -9.01 -9.49 14.74
CA VAL A 340 -8.55 -10.90 14.70
C VAL A 340 -9.66 -11.95 14.81
N ALA A 341 -10.89 -11.58 15.14
CA ALA A 341 -11.97 -12.52 15.47
C ALA A 341 -12.44 -13.37 14.27
N GLU A 342 -12.32 -12.85 13.06
CA GLU A 342 -12.73 -13.54 11.85
C GLU A 342 -11.56 -13.77 10.90
N PRO A 343 -11.47 -14.95 10.29
CA PRO A 343 -10.46 -15.25 9.29
C PRO A 343 -10.73 -14.50 7.98
N PHE A 344 -9.66 -14.20 7.26
CA PHE A 344 -9.75 -13.71 5.89
C PHE A 344 -9.75 -14.87 4.91
N LEU A 345 -10.66 -14.85 3.95
CA LEU A 345 -10.71 -15.85 2.90
C LEU A 345 -9.77 -15.48 1.75
N ALA A 346 -9.00 -16.48 1.32
CA ALA A 346 -8.06 -16.37 0.18
C ALA A 346 -8.60 -17.11 -1.06
N GLN A 347 -9.88 -17.12 -1.31
CA GLN A 347 -10.62 -18.13 -2.06
C GLN A 347 -10.37 -18.20 -3.57
N TYR A 348 -9.69 -17.29 -4.23
CA TYR A 348 -9.73 -17.21 -5.70
C TYR A 348 -8.38 -17.05 -6.38
N TRP A 349 -7.30 -17.50 -5.74
CA TRP A 349 -5.96 -17.26 -6.27
C TRP A 349 -5.15 -18.55 -6.53
N VAL A 350 -5.87 -19.67 -6.59
CA VAL A 350 -5.30 -20.96 -7.02
C VAL A 350 -5.73 -21.23 -8.44
#